data_3ac04d0b913df63cf699a57683041e64
#
_entry.id   3ac04d0b913df63cf699a57683041e64
#
_cell.length_a   1.000
_cell.length_b   1.000
_cell.length_c   1.000
_cell.angle_alpha   90.00
_cell.angle_beta   90.00
_cell.angle_gamma   90.00
#
_symmetry.space_group_name_H-M   'P 1'
#
loop_
_entity.id
_entity.type
_entity.pdbx_description
1 polymer ?
#
loop_
_entity_poly.entity_id
_entity_poly.type
_entity_poly.pdbx_seq_one_letter_code
_entity_poly.pdbx_strand_id
1 'polypeptide(L)'
;AKTLRNFLSHYYNKINIVSFKKLVFPDIQQEVVLLLCEKNNTNEHYIEHIEVKDDNDLRALDILSLKKSKKRIDFKANKWTFYFLEQKEIDFLEEITMNGTIPKLGDFADVEVGITTGSNEFFTVPLSIVEAFELQPFAKPLVGRSVQVDSPIFTYTNWLHNRNSKARAHLLVFPAMDKLKKYKEALKYLAIAERKGIPKGYKCSIRDEWQ
;
A
#
# COMPACT_ATOMS: atom_id res chain seq x y z
N ALA A 1 -14.31 1.67 2.81
CA ALA A 1 -13.72 1.71 4.16
C ALA A 1 -14.27 2.85 5.05
N LYS A 2 -14.39 4.13 4.61
CA LYS A 2 -14.92 5.24 5.43
C LYS A 2 -16.38 5.00 5.82
N THR A 3 -17.23 4.64 4.88
CA THR A 3 -18.66 4.36 5.08
C THR A 3 -18.88 3.24 6.11
N LEU A 4 -18.10 2.16 6.03
CA LEU A 4 -18.17 1.07 6.99
C LEU A 4 -17.79 1.53 8.40
N ARG A 5 -16.69 2.28 8.56
CA ARG A 5 -16.27 2.80 9.87
C ARG A 5 -17.33 3.72 10.47
N ASN A 6 -17.91 4.60 9.67
CA ASN A 6 -19.01 5.46 10.09
C ASN A 6 -20.23 4.65 10.57
N PHE A 7 -20.63 3.64 9.81
CA PHE A 7 -21.73 2.78 10.20
C PHE A 7 -21.43 2.10 11.54
N LEU A 8 -20.27 1.46 11.68
CA LEU A 8 -19.90 0.73 12.88
C LEU A 8 -19.86 1.62 14.12
N SER A 9 -19.25 2.82 14.04
CA SER A 9 -19.14 3.73 15.18
C SER A 9 -20.49 4.31 15.64
N HIS A 10 -21.46 4.47 14.73
CA HIS A 10 -22.78 4.96 15.11
C HIS A 10 -23.72 3.85 15.58
N TYR A 11 -23.55 2.63 15.05
CA TYR A 11 -24.46 1.53 15.34
C TYR A 11 -24.08 0.74 16.60
N TYR A 12 -22.79 0.60 16.88
CA TYR A 12 -22.28 -0.17 18.00
C TYR A 12 -21.73 0.71 19.12
N ASN A 13 -21.97 0.29 20.38
CA ASN A 13 -21.50 1.02 21.54
C ASN A 13 -20.08 0.64 21.95
N LYS A 14 -19.70 -0.61 21.71
CA LYS A 14 -18.41 -1.15 22.03
C LYS A 14 -17.79 -1.80 20.81
N ILE A 15 -16.57 -1.43 20.50
CA ILE A 15 -15.82 -1.97 19.38
C ILE A 15 -14.45 -2.41 19.90
N ASN A 16 -14.12 -3.70 19.79
CA ASN A 16 -12.79 -4.19 20.03
C ASN A 16 -12.08 -4.37 18.70
N ILE A 17 -10.91 -3.77 18.56
CA ILE A 17 -10.00 -3.98 17.43
C ILE A 17 -8.92 -4.93 17.91
N VAL A 18 -8.85 -6.13 17.32
CA VAL A 18 -7.77 -7.09 17.61
C VAL A 18 -6.80 -7.07 16.45
N SER A 19 -5.55 -6.70 16.72
CA SER A 19 -4.45 -6.72 15.74
C SER A 19 -3.44 -7.83 16.06
N PHE A 20 -2.63 -8.21 15.08
CA PHE A 20 -1.64 -9.27 15.18
C PHE A 20 -0.23 -8.73 14.92
N LYS A 21 0.75 -9.15 15.73
CA LYS A 21 2.17 -8.83 15.51
C LYS A 21 2.79 -9.61 14.35
N LYS A 22 2.22 -10.77 14.04
CA LYS A 22 2.63 -11.62 12.92
C LYS A 22 1.53 -11.70 11.88
N LEU A 23 1.91 -11.93 10.63
CA LEU A 23 0.95 -12.22 9.59
C LEU A 23 0.17 -13.49 9.91
N VAL A 24 -1.16 -13.40 9.90
CA VAL A 24 -2.07 -14.52 10.17
C VAL A 24 -2.10 -15.49 9.00
N PHE A 25 -1.98 -14.96 7.78
CA PHE A 25 -1.98 -15.74 6.54
C PHE A 25 -0.58 -15.69 5.92
N PRO A 26 0.21 -16.78 5.95
CA PRO A 26 1.60 -16.79 5.48
C PRO A 26 1.78 -16.40 4.02
N ASP A 27 0.79 -16.73 3.18
CA ASP A 27 0.83 -16.47 1.74
C ASP A 27 0.33 -15.09 1.34
N ILE A 28 -0.19 -14.31 2.30
CA ILE A 28 -0.76 -12.98 2.05
C ILE A 28 0.04 -11.95 2.85
N GLN A 29 0.77 -11.09 2.14
CA GLN A 29 1.53 -9.99 2.76
C GLN A 29 0.60 -8.80 3.14
N GLN A 30 -0.47 -9.09 3.85
CA GLN A 30 -1.40 -8.08 4.35
C GLN A 30 -1.68 -8.30 5.82
N GLU A 31 -1.67 -7.20 6.56
CA GLU A 31 -2.11 -7.19 7.95
C GLU A 31 -3.63 -7.38 8.02
N VAL A 32 -4.06 -8.13 9.01
CA VAL A 32 -5.47 -8.41 9.28
C VAL A 32 -5.81 -7.89 10.66
N VAL A 33 -7.00 -7.34 10.80
CA VAL A 33 -7.59 -6.99 12.09
C VAL A 33 -8.94 -7.67 12.24
N LEU A 34 -9.29 -8.10 13.46
CA LEU A 34 -10.62 -8.54 13.78
C LEU A 34 -11.37 -7.42 14.48
N LEU A 35 -12.64 -7.26 14.14
CA LEU A 35 -13.54 -6.30 14.76
C LEU A 35 -14.63 -7.08 15.52
N LEU A 36 -14.69 -6.89 16.82
CA LEU A 36 -15.74 -7.44 17.68
C LEU A 36 -16.62 -6.28 18.13
N CYS A 37 -17.82 -6.23 17.60
CA CYS A 37 -18.75 -5.12 17.79
C CYS A 37 -19.94 -5.57 18.65
N GLU A 38 -20.22 -4.82 19.70
CA GLU A 38 -21.32 -5.08 20.64
C GLU A 38 -22.26 -3.89 20.68
N LYS A 39 -23.57 -4.17 20.63
CA LYS A 39 -24.61 -3.19 20.86
C LYS A 39 -25.26 -3.48 22.20
N ASN A 40 -25.18 -2.52 23.10
CA ASN A 40 -25.82 -2.57 24.40
C ASN A 40 -26.72 -1.35 24.62
N ASN A 41 -27.44 -1.31 25.73
CA ASN A 41 -28.37 -0.24 26.06
C ASN A 41 -27.71 0.94 26.78
N THR A 42 -26.38 1.07 26.71
CA THR A 42 -25.66 2.20 27.31
C THR A 42 -25.46 3.31 26.28
N ASN A 43 -25.35 4.54 26.79
CA ASN A 43 -25.02 5.71 25.95
C ASN A 43 -23.49 5.89 25.80
N GLU A 44 -22.67 4.99 26.39
CA GLU A 44 -21.23 5.06 26.31
C GLU A 44 -20.75 4.37 25.04
N HIS A 45 -20.11 5.14 24.16
CA HIS A 45 -19.46 4.62 22.95
C HIS A 45 -17.94 4.64 23.10
N TYR A 46 -17.30 3.48 22.94
CA TYR A 46 -15.85 3.37 23.07
C TYR A 46 -15.25 2.29 22.18
N ILE A 47 -13.97 2.47 21.88
CA ILE A 47 -13.14 1.49 21.19
C ILE A 47 -12.05 1.01 22.14
N GLU A 48 -11.73 -0.27 22.10
CA GLU A 48 -10.60 -0.89 22.75
C GLU A 48 -9.71 -1.54 21.72
N HIS A 49 -8.39 -1.44 21.87
CA HIS A 49 -7.44 -2.13 21.03
C HIS A 49 -6.75 -3.24 21.81
N ILE A 50 -6.64 -4.40 21.21
CA ILE A 50 -6.00 -5.59 21.74
C ILE A 50 -4.96 -6.04 20.71
N GLU A 51 -3.70 -6.13 21.12
CA GLU A 51 -2.66 -6.67 20.29
C GLU A 51 -2.31 -8.07 20.75
N VAL A 52 -2.40 -9.04 19.84
CA VAL A 52 -2.01 -10.44 20.06
C VAL A 52 -0.81 -10.77 19.18
N LYS A 53 -0.02 -11.76 19.61
CA LYS A 53 1.18 -12.14 18.87
C LYS A 53 0.83 -12.88 17.57
N ASP A 54 -0.05 -13.88 17.69
CA ASP A 54 -0.44 -14.76 16.58
C ASP A 54 -1.80 -15.41 16.87
N ASP A 55 -2.20 -16.37 16.06
CA ASP A 55 -3.47 -17.10 16.18
C ASP A 55 -3.55 -17.99 17.44
N ASN A 56 -2.43 -18.47 17.95
CA ASN A 56 -2.41 -19.26 19.20
C ASN A 56 -2.74 -18.37 20.40
N ASP A 57 -2.14 -17.16 20.46
CA ASP A 57 -2.48 -16.18 21.48
C ASP A 57 -3.96 -15.78 21.40
N LEU A 58 -4.52 -15.67 20.19
CA LEU A 58 -5.93 -15.37 20.00
C LEU A 58 -6.83 -16.48 20.57
N ARG A 59 -6.46 -17.76 20.43
CA ARG A 59 -7.22 -18.90 20.97
C ARG A 59 -7.22 -18.93 22.51
N ALA A 60 -6.12 -18.48 23.10
CA ALA A 60 -5.96 -18.38 24.55
C ALA A 60 -6.54 -17.08 25.14
N LEU A 61 -7.02 -16.17 24.29
CA LEU A 61 -7.42 -14.83 24.69
C LEU A 61 -8.75 -14.85 25.46
N ASP A 62 -8.68 -14.58 26.77
CA ASP A 62 -9.89 -14.24 27.53
C ASP A 62 -10.14 -12.73 27.45
N ILE A 63 -11.02 -12.35 26.54
CA ILE A 63 -11.38 -10.95 26.28
C ILE A 63 -11.98 -10.27 27.52
N LEU A 64 -12.58 -11.01 28.44
CA LEU A 64 -13.24 -10.47 29.61
C LEU A 64 -12.25 -10.13 30.73
N SER A 65 -11.14 -10.87 30.82
CA SER A 65 -10.13 -10.69 31.86
C SER A 65 -9.09 -9.60 31.54
N LEU A 66 -8.98 -9.12 30.29
CA LEU A 66 -7.99 -8.14 29.90
C LEU A 66 -8.31 -6.76 30.45
N LYS A 67 -7.31 -6.15 31.09
CA LYS A 67 -7.33 -4.71 31.36
C LYS A 67 -7.19 -3.96 30.01
N LYS A 68 -8.24 -3.26 29.61
CA LYS A 68 -8.32 -2.55 28.35
C LYS A 68 -8.43 -1.06 28.60
N SER A 69 -7.73 -0.29 27.79
CA SER A 69 -7.86 1.16 27.76
C SER A 69 -9.01 1.53 26.84
N LYS A 70 -10.14 1.97 27.44
CA LYS A 70 -11.27 2.52 26.69
C LYS A 70 -10.85 3.83 26.03
N LYS A 71 -11.12 3.96 24.74
CA LYS A 71 -10.84 5.15 23.93
C LYS A 71 -12.17 5.70 23.42
N ARG A 72 -12.32 7.03 23.48
CA ARG A 72 -13.52 7.68 22.97
C ARG A 72 -13.64 7.50 21.47
N ILE A 73 -14.83 7.17 20.97
CA ILE A 73 -15.09 7.13 19.54
C ILE A 73 -15.17 8.55 19.00
N ASP A 74 -14.30 8.89 18.06
CA ASP A 74 -14.48 10.05 17.20
C ASP A 74 -15.33 9.65 15.99
N PHE A 75 -16.58 10.08 15.95
CA PHE A 75 -17.52 9.79 14.85
C PHE A 75 -17.11 10.44 13.53
N LYS A 76 -16.22 11.44 13.56
CA LYS A 76 -15.65 12.10 12.37
C LYS A 76 -14.33 11.46 11.92
N ALA A 77 -13.77 10.56 12.70
CA ALA A 77 -12.47 9.96 12.43
C ALA A 77 -12.43 9.27 11.08
N ASN A 78 -11.48 9.67 10.27
CA ASN A 78 -11.25 9.06 8.96
C ASN A 78 -10.45 7.77 9.06
N LYS A 79 -9.58 7.62 10.06
CA LYS A 79 -8.66 6.50 10.23
C LYS A 79 -8.79 5.93 11.64
N TRP A 80 -8.92 4.60 11.75
CA TRP A 80 -8.97 3.90 13.04
C TRP A 80 -7.59 3.48 13.55
N THR A 81 -6.54 3.74 12.81
CA THR A 81 -5.16 3.51 13.27
C THR A 81 -4.79 4.35 14.50
N PHE A 82 -5.47 5.47 14.74
CA PHE A 82 -5.30 6.24 15.97
C PHE A 82 -5.67 5.44 17.23
N TYR A 83 -6.58 4.49 17.13
CA TYR A 83 -6.99 3.68 18.29
C TYR A 83 -5.93 2.64 18.72
N PHE A 84 -4.81 2.52 18.00
CA PHE A 84 -3.64 1.78 18.45
C PHE A 84 -2.82 2.57 19.48
N LEU A 85 -3.04 3.87 19.59
CA LEU A 85 -2.44 4.76 20.57
C LEU A 85 -3.26 4.77 21.88
N GLU A 86 -2.66 5.24 22.96
CA GLU A 86 -3.39 5.50 24.20
C GLU A 86 -4.24 6.77 24.10
N GLN A 87 -5.30 6.90 24.91
CA GLN A 87 -6.22 8.04 24.83
C GLN A 87 -5.48 9.39 24.97
N LYS A 88 -4.53 9.50 25.89
CA LYS A 88 -3.71 10.71 26.09
C LYS A 88 -2.88 11.11 24.87
N GLU A 89 -2.43 10.12 24.09
CA GLU A 89 -1.66 10.35 22.86
C GLU A 89 -2.60 10.81 21.73
N ILE A 90 -3.80 10.26 21.68
CA ILE A 90 -4.85 10.72 20.77
C ILE A 90 -5.22 12.17 21.07
N ASP A 91 -5.49 12.49 22.34
CA ASP A 91 -5.85 13.83 22.78
C ASP A 91 -4.73 14.84 22.43
N PHE A 92 -3.47 14.47 22.66
CA PHE A 92 -2.32 15.30 22.29
C PHE A 92 -2.20 15.54 20.78
N LEU A 93 -2.40 14.50 19.96
CA LEU A 93 -2.38 14.63 18.50
C LEU A 93 -3.55 15.50 17.98
N GLU A 94 -4.72 15.40 18.61
CA GLU A 94 -5.86 16.26 18.31
C GLU A 94 -5.53 17.71 18.64
N GLU A 95 -4.98 17.99 19.82
CA GLU A 95 -4.59 19.32 20.26
C GLU A 95 -3.61 19.99 19.29
N ILE A 96 -2.50 19.34 18.96
CA ILE A 96 -1.49 19.91 18.05
C ILE A 96 -2.04 20.11 16.62
N THR A 97 -2.97 19.23 16.20
CA THR A 97 -3.61 19.34 14.88
C THR A 97 -4.61 20.50 14.83
N MET A 98 -5.38 20.71 15.91
CA MET A 98 -6.35 21.80 15.99
C MET A 98 -5.66 23.16 16.12
N ASN A 99 -4.59 23.23 16.90
CA ASN A 99 -3.86 24.48 17.14
C ASN A 99 -2.97 24.89 15.96
N GLY A 100 -2.81 24.03 14.95
CA GLY A 100 -1.97 24.32 13.79
C GLY A 100 -0.48 24.50 14.14
N THR A 101 -0.06 24.05 15.32
CA THR A 101 1.32 24.23 15.84
C THR A 101 2.33 23.46 14.98
N ILE A 102 1.92 22.30 14.47
CA ILE A 102 2.75 21.48 13.59
C ILE A 102 2.07 21.41 12.20
N PRO A 103 2.71 21.94 11.16
CA PRO A 103 2.16 21.87 9.82
C PRO A 103 2.13 20.42 9.30
N LYS A 104 1.15 20.13 8.44
CA LYS A 104 1.02 18.80 7.82
C LYS A 104 1.96 18.70 6.62
N LEU A 105 2.41 17.49 6.29
CA LEU A 105 3.20 17.26 5.08
C LEU A 105 2.47 17.79 3.83
N GLY A 106 1.15 17.65 3.76
CA GLY A 106 0.33 18.16 2.65
C GLY A 106 0.31 19.68 2.49
N ASP A 107 0.83 20.45 3.48
CA ASP A 107 0.98 21.91 3.36
C ASP A 107 2.24 22.29 2.55
N PHE A 108 3.15 21.33 2.33
CA PHE A 108 4.44 21.53 1.66
C PHE A 108 4.65 20.62 0.45
N ALA A 109 3.96 19.49 0.38
CA ALA A 109 4.20 18.48 -0.65
C ALA A 109 2.95 17.66 -0.94
N ASP A 110 2.75 17.34 -2.21
CA ASP A 110 1.77 16.38 -2.66
C ASP A 110 2.37 14.96 -2.65
N VAL A 111 1.61 14.00 -2.14
CA VAL A 111 1.99 12.58 -2.14
C VAL A 111 1.04 11.82 -3.04
N GLU A 112 1.56 11.37 -4.17
CA GLU A 112 0.79 10.61 -5.15
C GLU A 112 1.30 9.17 -5.28
N VAL A 113 0.40 8.30 -5.74
CA VAL A 113 0.78 6.94 -6.09
C VAL A 113 1.65 7.00 -7.34
N GLY A 114 2.81 6.37 -7.30
CA GLY A 114 3.67 6.24 -8.46
C GLY A 114 3.05 5.38 -9.57
N ILE A 115 3.88 4.92 -10.49
CA ILE A 115 3.41 4.19 -11.67
C ILE A 115 2.88 2.80 -11.26
N THR A 116 1.64 2.50 -11.63
CA THR A 116 1.03 1.18 -11.45
C THR A 116 1.10 0.42 -12.77
N THR A 117 2.04 -0.52 -12.88
CA THR A 117 2.27 -1.26 -14.13
C THR A 117 1.35 -2.46 -14.33
N GLY A 118 0.84 -3.05 -13.24
CA GLY A 118 0.10 -4.32 -13.27
C GLY A 118 1.01 -5.56 -13.22
N SER A 119 2.28 -5.44 -13.63
CA SER A 119 3.33 -6.44 -13.47
C SER A 119 4.68 -5.76 -13.45
N ASN A 120 5.15 -5.37 -12.26
CA ASN A 120 6.44 -4.70 -12.12
C ASN A 120 7.59 -5.55 -12.70
N GLU A 121 7.53 -6.87 -12.55
CA GLU A 121 8.58 -7.74 -13.07
C GLU A 121 8.73 -7.66 -14.59
N PHE A 122 7.64 -7.47 -15.29
CA PHE A 122 7.62 -7.39 -16.74
C PHE A 122 7.88 -5.96 -17.26
N PHE A 123 7.24 -4.95 -16.67
CA PHE A 123 7.32 -3.57 -17.17
C PHE A 123 8.51 -2.78 -16.62
N THR A 124 9.14 -3.24 -15.52
CA THR A 124 10.36 -2.59 -15.01
C THR A 124 11.56 -3.51 -15.19
N VAL A 125 12.51 -3.09 -16.01
CA VAL A 125 13.57 -3.99 -16.49
C VAL A 125 14.97 -3.41 -16.32
N PRO A 126 16.01 -4.27 -16.19
CA PRO A 126 17.40 -3.87 -16.28
C PRO A 126 17.81 -3.59 -17.74
N LEU A 127 18.95 -2.94 -17.92
CA LEU A 127 19.50 -2.61 -19.23
C LEU A 127 19.68 -3.85 -20.13
N SER A 128 20.09 -4.98 -19.55
CA SER A 128 20.29 -6.22 -20.29
C SER A 128 19.05 -6.72 -21.04
N ILE A 129 17.85 -6.52 -20.46
CA ILE A 129 16.59 -6.86 -21.14
C ILE A 129 16.28 -5.86 -22.24
N VAL A 130 16.55 -4.58 -21.99
CA VAL A 130 16.35 -3.51 -23.01
C VAL A 130 17.21 -3.81 -24.24
N GLU A 131 18.46 -4.21 -24.05
CA GLU A 131 19.39 -4.56 -25.12
C GLU A 131 19.03 -5.86 -25.84
N ALA A 132 18.72 -6.91 -25.06
CA ALA A 132 18.41 -8.24 -25.61
C ALA A 132 17.18 -8.27 -26.52
N PHE A 133 16.22 -7.38 -26.30
CA PHE A 133 14.96 -7.30 -27.04
C PHE A 133 14.80 -5.98 -27.83
N GLU A 134 15.87 -5.23 -28.01
CA GLU A 134 15.87 -3.96 -28.75
C GLU A 134 14.76 -2.99 -28.27
N LEU A 135 14.58 -2.86 -26.96
CA LEU A 135 13.47 -2.11 -26.35
C LEU A 135 13.79 -0.62 -26.10
N GLN A 136 14.93 -0.10 -26.59
CA GLN A 136 15.34 1.29 -26.37
C GLN A 136 14.27 2.32 -26.72
N PRO A 137 13.50 2.16 -27.82
CA PRO A 137 12.44 3.12 -28.15
C PRO A 137 11.30 3.20 -27.13
N PHE A 138 11.15 2.18 -26.31
CA PHE A 138 10.07 2.02 -25.34
C PHE A 138 10.54 2.15 -23.89
N ALA A 139 11.85 2.23 -23.66
CA ALA A 139 12.45 2.26 -22.34
C ALA A 139 12.58 3.70 -21.83
N LYS A 140 11.93 4.00 -20.72
CA LYS A 140 12.03 5.29 -20.01
C LYS A 140 12.86 5.13 -18.74
N PRO A 141 13.66 6.15 -18.34
CA PRO A 141 14.33 6.14 -17.05
C PRO A 141 13.33 5.95 -15.90
N LEU A 142 13.70 5.10 -14.93
CA LEU A 142 12.85 4.78 -13.77
C LEU A 142 13.71 4.70 -12.51
N VAL A 143 13.16 5.22 -11.42
CA VAL A 143 13.53 4.85 -10.04
C VAL A 143 12.48 3.85 -9.54
N GLY A 144 12.82 2.58 -9.56
CA GLY A 144 11.86 1.51 -9.29
C GLY A 144 11.72 1.14 -7.81
N ARG A 145 12.70 1.50 -6.99
CA ARG A 145 12.75 1.21 -5.55
C ARG A 145 13.49 2.30 -4.80
N SER A 146 13.09 2.55 -3.54
CA SER A 146 13.74 3.54 -2.67
C SER A 146 15.22 3.26 -2.44
N VAL A 147 15.64 1.99 -2.41
CA VAL A 147 17.06 1.60 -2.31
C VAL A 147 17.94 2.11 -3.47
N GLN A 148 17.35 2.53 -4.56
CA GLN A 148 18.05 3.15 -5.71
C GLN A 148 18.33 4.65 -5.50
N VAL A 149 17.84 5.22 -4.40
CA VAL A 149 18.02 6.64 -4.06
C VAL A 149 18.80 6.67 -2.75
N ASP A 150 20.05 7.05 -2.83
CA ASP A 150 21.01 7.07 -1.72
C ASP A 150 21.21 8.47 -1.11
N SER A 151 20.64 9.50 -1.73
CA SER A 151 20.75 10.88 -1.28
C SER A 151 19.47 11.68 -1.51
N PRO A 152 19.27 12.81 -0.82
CA PRO A 152 18.13 13.71 -1.02
C PRO A 152 18.06 14.30 -2.44
N ILE A 153 19.19 14.36 -3.14
CA ILE A 153 19.28 14.88 -4.52
C ILE A 153 19.60 13.71 -5.46
N PHE A 154 18.66 13.40 -6.34
CA PHE A 154 18.80 12.35 -7.33
C PHE A 154 18.99 12.96 -8.72
N THR A 155 20.13 12.67 -9.34
CA THR A 155 20.53 13.22 -10.65
C THR A 155 20.51 12.16 -11.73
N TYR A 156 20.67 12.58 -12.98
CA TYR A 156 20.83 11.65 -14.11
C TYR A 156 22.06 10.74 -13.94
N THR A 157 23.14 11.23 -13.31
CA THR A 157 24.33 10.42 -13.01
C THR A 157 24.01 9.31 -12.02
N ASN A 158 23.18 9.56 -11.01
CA ASN A 158 22.72 8.51 -10.08
C ASN A 158 21.89 7.45 -10.82
N TRP A 159 21.02 7.88 -11.74
CA TRP A 159 20.26 6.94 -12.56
C TRP A 159 21.18 6.10 -13.46
N LEU A 160 22.21 6.69 -14.10
CA LEU A 160 23.21 5.95 -14.90
C LEU A 160 23.94 4.90 -14.05
N HIS A 161 24.30 5.24 -12.81
CA HIS A 161 24.89 4.29 -11.86
C HIS A 161 23.95 3.09 -11.62
N ASN A 162 22.69 3.36 -11.30
CA ASN A 162 21.68 2.32 -11.11
C ASN A 162 21.49 1.45 -12.35
N ARG A 163 21.41 2.07 -13.52
CA ARG A 163 21.30 1.38 -14.81
C ARG A 163 22.46 0.40 -15.02
N ASN A 164 23.69 0.83 -14.74
CA ASN A 164 24.90 0.05 -14.96
C ASN A 164 25.11 -1.04 -13.88
N SER A 165 24.50 -0.89 -12.70
CA SER A 165 24.53 -1.87 -11.60
C SER A 165 23.51 -3.00 -11.74
N LYS A 166 22.94 -3.22 -12.94
CA LYS A 166 21.89 -4.22 -13.21
C LYS A 166 20.56 -3.98 -12.48
N ALA A 167 20.36 -2.80 -11.92
CA ALA A 167 19.07 -2.46 -11.31
C ALA A 167 17.96 -2.37 -12.39
N ARG A 168 16.71 -2.58 -11.98
CA ARG A 168 15.54 -2.33 -12.83
C ARG A 168 15.32 -0.82 -12.94
N ALA A 169 16.09 -0.17 -13.79
CA ALA A 169 16.13 1.28 -13.95
C ALA A 169 15.40 1.78 -15.20
N HIS A 170 14.65 0.91 -15.87
CA HIS A 170 13.85 1.28 -17.03
C HIS A 170 12.40 0.85 -16.86
N LEU A 171 11.47 1.75 -17.20
CA LEU A 171 10.07 1.47 -17.40
C LEU A 171 9.79 1.27 -18.88
N LEU A 172 9.16 0.17 -19.23
CA LEU A 172 8.69 -0.07 -20.58
C LEU A 172 7.31 0.55 -20.77
N VAL A 173 7.20 1.38 -21.80
CA VAL A 173 5.96 2.03 -22.22
C VAL A 173 5.76 1.73 -23.70
N PHE A 174 4.90 0.77 -23.99
CA PHE A 174 4.62 0.37 -25.36
C PHE A 174 3.51 1.24 -25.96
N PRO A 175 3.62 1.59 -27.25
CA PRO A 175 2.52 2.17 -27.99
C PRO A 175 1.50 1.09 -28.37
N ALA A 176 0.40 1.49 -29.00
CA ALA A 176 -0.62 0.59 -29.53
C ALA A 176 -0.02 -0.48 -30.46
N MET A 177 -0.63 -1.67 -30.47
CA MET A 177 -0.12 -2.87 -31.16
C MET A 177 0.11 -2.64 -32.67
N ASP A 178 -0.69 -1.79 -33.32
CA ASP A 178 -0.51 -1.45 -34.73
C ASP A 178 0.87 -0.83 -35.02
N LYS A 179 1.37 0.03 -34.10
CA LYS A 179 2.68 0.68 -34.18
C LYS A 179 3.83 -0.25 -33.81
N LEU A 180 3.57 -1.33 -33.08
CA LEU A 180 4.59 -2.30 -32.68
C LEU A 180 4.94 -3.31 -33.78
N LYS A 181 4.12 -3.47 -34.79
CA LYS A 181 4.31 -4.48 -35.87
C LYS A 181 5.69 -4.47 -36.53
N LYS A 182 6.35 -3.32 -36.61
CA LYS A 182 7.70 -3.19 -37.19
C LYS A 182 8.84 -3.58 -36.22
N TYR A 183 8.56 -3.77 -34.92
CA TYR A 183 9.56 -4.08 -33.90
C TYR A 183 9.51 -5.56 -33.51
N LYS A 184 10.17 -6.42 -34.29
CA LYS A 184 10.08 -7.87 -34.14
C LYS A 184 10.53 -8.35 -32.74
N GLU A 185 11.62 -7.81 -32.20
CA GLU A 185 12.16 -8.20 -30.91
C GLU A 185 11.23 -7.77 -29.76
N ALA A 186 10.63 -6.58 -29.84
CA ALA A 186 9.62 -6.15 -28.88
C ALA A 186 8.38 -7.08 -28.89
N LEU A 187 7.93 -7.53 -30.07
CA LEU A 187 6.84 -8.50 -30.16
C LEU A 187 7.19 -9.85 -29.52
N LYS A 188 8.46 -10.31 -29.67
CA LYS A 188 8.91 -11.52 -28.96
C LYS A 188 8.86 -11.32 -27.44
N TYR A 189 9.24 -10.15 -26.95
CA TYR A 189 9.15 -9.82 -25.53
C TYR A 189 7.70 -9.83 -25.04
N LEU A 190 6.78 -9.22 -25.78
CA LEU A 190 5.34 -9.23 -25.46
C LEU A 190 4.77 -10.66 -25.45
N ALA A 191 5.18 -11.52 -26.39
CA ALA A 191 4.77 -12.92 -26.41
C ALA A 191 5.22 -13.72 -25.15
N ILE A 192 6.30 -13.30 -24.48
CA ILE A 192 6.67 -13.86 -23.17
C ILE A 192 5.63 -13.51 -22.10
N ALA A 193 5.14 -12.27 -22.10
CA ALA A 193 4.11 -11.82 -21.16
C ALA A 193 2.78 -12.56 -21.37
N GLU A 194 2.39 -12.77 -22.62
CA GLU A 194 1.18 -13.52 -22.98
C GLU A 194 1.25 -14.96 -22.47
N ARG A 195 2.38 -15.63 -22.69
CA ARG A 195 2.63 -16.99 -22.17
C ARG A 195 2.60 -17.05 -20.65
N LYS A 196 3.06 -16.01 -19.96
CA LYS A 196 3.02 -15.90 -18.50
C LYS A 196 1.64 -15.47 -17.97
N GLY A 197 0.67 -15.19 -18.83
CA GLY A 197 -0.67 -14.77 -18.43
C GLY A 197 -0.77 -13.35 -17.88
N ILE A 198 0.25 -12.50 -18.08
CA ILE A 198 0.28 -11.11 -17.58
C ILE A 198 -0.93 -10.28 -18.06
N PRO A 199 -1.38 -10.39 -19.32
CA PRO A 199 -2.57 -9.69 -19.79
C PRO A 199 -3.84 -9.98 -19.00
N LYS A 200 -3.93 -11.17 -18.39
CA LYS A 200 -5.09 -11.60 -17.58
C LYS A 200 -5.08 -11.01 -16.17
N GLY A 201 -3.97 -10.42 -15.74
CA GLY A 201 -3.87 -9.75 -14.44
C GLY A 201 -4.80 -8.55 -14.36
N TYR A 202 -5.47 -8.34 -13.21
CA TYR A 202 -6.50 -7.31 -13.03
C TYR A 202 -6.13 -5.93 -13.59
N LYS A 203 -4.92 -5.45 -13.32
CA LYS A 203 -4.49 -4.10 -13.77
C LYS A 203 -4.17 -4.03 -15.27
N CYS A 204 -3.79 -5.14 -15.89
CA CYS A 204 -3.58 -5.20 -17.34
C CYS A 204 -4.91 -5.39 -18.08
N SER A 205 -5.81 -6.23 -17.54
CA SER A 205 -7.07 -6.57 -18.19
C SER A 205 -8.10 -5.42 -18.27
N ILE A 206 -7.93 -4.38 -17.43
CA ILE A 206 -8.84 -3.20 -17.44
C ILE A 206 -8.35 -2.08 -18.37
N ARG A 207 -7.24 -2.27 -19.08
CA ARG A 207 -6.72 -1.32 -20.06
C ARG A 207 -7.28 -1.64 -21.43
N ASP A 208 -7.43 -0.63 -22.29
CA ASP A 208 -7.82 -0.82 -23.70
C ASP A 208 -6.82 -1.73 -24.42
N GLU A 209 -5.53 -1.54 -24.16
CA GLU A 209 -4.44 -2.43 -24.56
C GLU A 209 -3.60 -2.75 -23.31
N TRP A 210 -3.32 -4.02 -23.07
CA TRP A 210 -2.74 -4.49 -21.82
C TRP A 210 -1.28 -4.10 -21.59
N GLN A 211 -0.50 -3.88 -22.69
CA GLN A 211 0.93 -3.54 -22.69
C GLN A 211 1.23 -2.11 -22.29
#